data_3e03d19a2c551d28e17d54ef60be2b72
#
_entry.id   3e03d19a2c551d28e17d54ef60be2b72
#
_cell.length_a   1.000
_cell.length_b   1.000
_cell.length_c   1.000
_cell.angle_alpha   90.00
_cell.angle_beta   90.00
_cell.angle_gamma   90.00
#
_symmetry.space_group_name_H-M   'P 1'
#
loop_
_entity.id
_entity.type
_entity.pdbx_description
1 polymer ?
#
loop_
_entity_poly.entity_id
_entity_poly.type
_entity_poly.pdbx_seq_one_letter_code
_entity_poly.pdbx_strand_id
1 'polypeptide(L)'
;RSSFKSYKSLPQLLYHIQWKFRDELRPRFGIMRCREFYMKDAYSFDLTDDDAIFSYNKFFLSYLKTFKRLNLSAIPMAADTGPIGGNLSHEFIILADTGESKIYTDKRIFDVDSSKTILDKESLGVLRKQYEKFYSVTDEKFNKDEFEKSVAEEYRVNTKGIEVGHIFYFGDKYSK
;
A
#
# COMPACT_ATOMS: atom_id res chain seq x y z
N ARG A 1 13.60 19.57 8.76
CA ARG A 1 14.34 20.56 7.93
C ARG A 1 15.72 20.90 8.49
N SER A 2 15.93 20.90 9.80
CA SER A 2 17.25 21.22 10.41
C SER A 2 18.36 20.21 10.14
N SER A 3 18.00 18.96 9.83
CA SER A 3 18.96 17.87 9.60
C SER A 3 19.44 17.75 8.16
N PHE A 4 18.72 18.32 7.20
CA PHE A 4 19.05 18.29 5.77
C PHE A 4 19.51 19.66 5.30
N LYS A 5 20.80 19.81 5.10
CA LYS A 5 21.43 21.09 4.71
C LYS A 5 21.62 21.24 3.21
N SER A 6 21.47 20.15 2.44
CA SER A 6 21.74 20.16 1.01
C SER A 6 21.01 19.00 0.30
N TYR A 7 20.57 19.21 -0.95
CA TYR A 7 20.05 18.18 -1.84
C TYR A 7 21.05 17.03 -2.07
N LYS A 8 22.36 17.26 -1.86
CA LYS A 8 23.41 16.25 -1.96
C LYS A 8 23.28 15.14 -0.90
N SER A 9 22.49 15.35 0.14
CA SER A 9 22.21 14.32 1.14
C SER A 9 21.05 13.37 0.75
N LEU A 10 20.39 13.61 -0.36
CA LEU A 10 19.34 12.75 -0.89
C LEU A 10 19.92 11.60 -1.74
N PRO A 11 19.26 10.44 -1.83
CA PRO A 11 17.96 10.12 -1.23
C PRO A 11 18.05 9.83 0.28
N GLN A 12 16.94 10.06 0.99
CA GLN A 12 16.82 9.71 2.40
C GLN A 12 15.57 8.85 2.62
N LEU A 13 15.73 7.79 3.38
CA LEU A 13 14.65 6.94 3.87
C LEU A 13 14.60 7.06 5.39
N LEU A 14 13.53 7.65 5.90
CA LEU A 14 13.36 7.87 7.33
C LEU A 14 12.15 7.08 7.83
N TYR A 15 12.21 6.60 9.04
CA TYR A 15 11.08 5.98 9.69
C TYR A 15 11.08 6.30 11.18
N HIS A 16 9.92 6.17 11.80
CA HIS A 16 9.80 6.10 13.23
C HIS A 16 8.70 5.12 13.66
N ILE A 17 8.80 4.67 14.89
CA ILE A 17 7.83 3.78 15.53
C ILE A 17 7.44 4.45 16.82
N GLN A 18 6.19 4.91 16.93
CA GLN A 18 5.73 5.70 18.07
C GLN A 18 4.22 5.65 18.24
N TRP A 19 3.77 6.14 19.37
CA TRP A 19 2.37 6.40 19.66
C TRP A 19 1.81 7.48 18.74
N LYS A 20 0.60 7.25 18.25
CA LYS A 20 -0.20 8.20 17.49
C LYS A 20 -1.51 8.46 18.21
N PHE A 21 -1.96 9.69 18.09
CA PHE A 21 -3.24 10.13 18.64
C PHE A 21 -4.08 10.70 17.50
N ARG A 22 -5.30 10.21 17.37
CA ARG A 22 -6.24 10.70 16.35
C ARG A 22 -7.60 10.93 17.01
N ASP A 23 -8.32 11.95 16.57
CA ASP A 23 -9.70 12.19 16.99
C ASP A 23 -10.65 11.27 16.20
N GLU A 24 -10.56 9.96 16.50
CA GLU A 24 -11.42 8.95 15.89
C GLU A 24 -12.84 9.10 16.40
N LEU A 25 -13.76 9.41 15.50
CA LEU A 25 -15.16 9.64 15.83
C LEU A 25 -15.92 8.37 16.20
N ARG A 26 -15.48 7.20 15.70
CA ARG A 26 -16.14 5.90 15.89
C ARG A 26 -15.14 4.82 16.30
N PRO A 27 -14.57 4.89 17.52
CA PRO A 27 -13.71 3.81 18.02
C PRO A 27 -14.49 2.51 18.09
N ARG A 28 -13.89 1.42 17.58
CA ARG A 28 -14.53 0.11 17.55
C ARG A 28 -13.51 -1.00 17.33
N PHE A 29 -13.92 -2.25 17.48
CA PHE A 29 -13.08 -3.44 17.30
C PHE A 29 -11.85 -3.48 18.22
N GLY A 30 -11.99 -3.01 19.45
CA GLY A 30 -10.92 -3.01 20.44
C GLY A 30 -9.72 -2.17 19.99
N ILE A 31 -8.55 -2.80 19.84
CA ILE A 31 -7.31 -2.12 19.46
C ILE A 31 -7.21 -1.81 17.96
N MET A 32 -8.11 -2.30 17.13
CA MET A 32 -8.00 -2.13 15.68
C MET A 32 -8.37 -0.71 15.22
N ARG A 33 -9.33 -0.06 15.90
CA ARG A 33 -9.73 1.31 15.60
C ARG A 33 -9.94 2.10 16.87
N CYS A 34 -8.89 2.74 17.35
CA CYS A 34 -8.87 3.50 18.59
C CYS A 34 -8.26 4.90 18.39
N ARG A 35 -8.38 5.74 19.40
CA ARG A 35 -7.86 7.11 19.39
C ARG A 35 -6.37 7.18 19.69
N GLU A 36 -5.85 6.18 20.37
CA GLU A 36 -4.45 6.03 20.73
C GLU A 36 -3.94 4.67 20.23
N PHE A 37 -2.90 4.66 19.42
CA PHE A 37 -2.37 3.44 18.81
C PHE A 37 -0.89 3.57 18.45
N TYR A 38 -0.25 2.44 18.30
CA TYR A 38 1.15 2.35 17.92
C TYR A 38 1.29 2.19 16.41
N MET A 39 2.11 3.03 15.79
CA MET A 39 2.30 3.00 14.33
C MET A 39 3.78 3.08 13.96
N LYS A 40 4.19 2.28 12.99
CA LYS A 40 5.41 2.50 12.22
C LYS A 40 5.02 3.26 10.94
N ASP A 41 5.56 4.41 10.75
CA ASP A 41 5.48 5.17 9.51
C ASP A 41 6.88 5.43 8.94
N ALA A 42 6.98 5.53 7.62
CA ALA A 42 8.23 5.77 6.92
C ALA A 42 8.02 6.73 5.74
N TYR A 43 9.07 7.46 5.42
CA TYR A 43 9.05 8.53 4.42
C TYR A 43 10.31 8.46 3.56
N SER A 44 10.16 8.60 2.26
CA SER A 44 11.28 8.78 1.34
C SER A 44 11.33 10.22 0.83
N PHE A 45 12.55 10.71 0.63
CA PHE A 45 12.86 12.00 0.03
C PHE A 45 13.87 11.74 -1.06
N ASP A 46 13.48 11.97 -2.29
CA ASP A 46 14.22 11.61 -3.48
C ASP A 46 14.47 12.86 -4.34
N LEU A 47 15.45 12.82 -5.26
CA LEU A 47 15.79 13.95 -6.13
C LEU A 47 14.93 14.02 -7.39
N THR A 48 14.50 12.87 -7.88
CA THR A 48 13.74 12.75 -9.12
C THR A 48 12.51 11.90 -8.92
N ASP A 49 11.51 12.05 -9.78
CA ASP A 49 10.32 11.20 -9.79
C ASP A 49 10.67 9.72 -9.97
N ASP A 50 11.65 9.40 -10.81
CA ASP A 50 12.10 8.02 -11.03
C ASP A 50 12.70 7.41 -9.76
N ASP A 51 13.44 8.18 -8.97
CA ASP A 51 14.00 7.72 -7.70
C ASP A 51 12.90 7.60 -6.64
N ALA A 52 11.92 8.50 -6.64
CA ALA A 52 10.76 8.42 -5.75
C ALA A 52 9.90 7.19 -6.08
N ILE A 53 9.66 6.87 -7.35
CA ILE A 53 8.99 5.64 -7.76
C ILE A 53 9.81 4.40 -7.39
N PHE A 54 11.12 4.45 -7.50
CA PHE A 54 11.99 3.36 -7.02
C PHE A 54 11.86 3.17 -5.52
N SER A 55 11.85 4.24 -4.74
CA SER A 55 11.62 4.19 -3.28
C SER A 55 10.24 3.65 -2.95
N TYR A 56 9.20 4.06 -3.68
CA TYR A 56 7.86 3.51 -3.58
C TYR A 56 7.85 1.99 -3.78
N ASN A 57 8.50 1.51 -4.82
CA ASN A 57 8.59 0.08 -5.13
C ASN A 57 9.40 -0.71 -4.08
N LYS A 58 10.40 -0.08 -3.42
CA LYS A 58 11.08 -0.67 -2.26
C LYS A 58 10.12 -0.87 -1.08
N PHE A 59 9.29 0.13 -0.77
CA PHE A 59 8.26 0.00 0.27
C PHE A 59 7.26 -1.09 -0.09
N PHE A 60 6.81 -1.14 -1.35
CA PHE A 60 5.91 -2.17 -1.85
C PHE A 60 6.45 -3.59 -1.58
N LEU A 61 7.68 -3.89 -2.00
CA LEU A 61 8.32 -5.18 -1.71
C LEU A 61 8.54 -5.39 -0.21
N SER A 62 8.93 -4.35 0.53
CA SER A 62 9.16 -4.43 1.98
C SER A 62 7.88 -4.85 2.72
N TYR A 63 6.73 -4.29 2.39
CA TYR A 63 5.45 -4.69 2.97
C TYR A 63 5.10 -6.13 2.63
N LEU A 64 5.21 -6.54 1.37
CA LEU A 64 4.97 -7.93 0.98
C LEU A 64 5.83 -8.92 1.78
N LYS A 65 7.14 -8.63 1.91
CA LYS A 65 8.07 -9.45 2.71
C LYS A 65 7.74 -9.43 4.20
N THR A 66 7.38 -8.27 4.74
CA THR A 66 7.02 -8.12 6.15
C THR A 66 5.78 -8.95 6.49
N PHE A 67 4.71 -8.79 5.72
CA PHE A 67 3.47 -9.53 5.97
C PHE A 67 3.66 -11.03 5.77
N LYS A 68 4.41 -11.45 4.75
CA LYS A 68 4.77 -12.85 4.57
C LYS A 68 5.52 -13.43 5.79
N ARG A 69 6.48 -12.69 6.36
CA ARG A 69 7.21 -13.11 7.59
C ARG A 69 6.33 -13.17 8.82
N LEU A 70 5.27 -12.36 8.88
CA LEU A 70 4.25 -12.40 9.93
C LEU A 70 3.18 -13.47 9.68
N ASN A 71 3.32 -14.27 8.61
CA ASN A 71 2.34 -15.25 8.17
C ASN A 71 0.96 -14.63 7.85
N LEU A 72 0.97 -13.41 7.32
CA LEU A 72 -0.21 -12.68 6.88
C LEU A 72 -0.25 -12.65 5.36
N SER A 73 -1.34 -13.16 4.79
CA SER A 73 -1.58 -13.13 3.34
C SER A 73 -2.19 -11.78 2.91
N ALA A 74 -1.40 -10.72 3.05
CA ALA A 74 -1.81 -9.39 2.64
C ALA A 74 -1.57 -9.20 1.14
N ILE A 75 -2.58 -8.69 0.42
CA ILE A 75 -2.52 -8.36 -1.00
C ILE A 75 -2.54 -6.85 -1.21
N PRO A 76 -1.75 -6.32 -2.16
CA PRO A 76 -1.81 -4.92 -2.52
C PRO A 76 -3.05 -4.64 -3.38
N MET A 77 -3.79 -3.61 -3.03
CA MET A 77 -4.95 -3.13 -3.76
C MET A 77 -4.76 -1.69 -4.19
N ALA A 78 -5.17 -1.36 -5.39
CA ALA A 78 -5.22 0.03 -5.82
C ALA A 78 -6.22 0.79 -4.94
N ALA A 79 -5.74 1.84 -4.28
CA ALA A 79 -6.51 2.64 -3.35
C ALA A 79 -6.66 4.08 -3.81
N ASP A 80 -7.65 4.79 -3.28
CA ASP A 80 -7.76 6.22 -3.41
C ASP A 80 -6.69 6.92 -2.57
N THR A 81 -6.17 8.02 -3.07
CA THR A 81 -5.20 8.83 -2.33
C THR A 81 -5.85 9.76 -1.32
N GLY A 82 -7.17 9.94 -1.40
CA GLY A 82 -7.96 10.76 -0.49
C GLY A 82 -7.42 12.19 -0.35
N PRO A 83 -7.57 12.81 0.83
CA PRO A 83 -7.07 14.16 1.12
C PRO A 83 -5.55 14.30 1.02
N ILE A 84 -4.81 13.17 1.15
CA ILE A 84 -3.36 13.14 1.02
C ILE A 84 -2.94 13.52 -0.40
N GLY A 85 -3.71 13.07 -1.42
CA GLY A 85 -3.45 13.34 -2.83
C GLY A 85 -2.30 12.50 -3.39
N GLY A 86 -1.95 12.76 -4.64
CA GLY A 86 -1.02 11.94 -5.41
C GLY A 86 -1.77 11.12 -6.46
N ASN A 87 -1.05 10.33 -7.25
CA ASN A 87 -1.62 9.56 -8.35
C ASN A 87 -1.34 8.06 -8.25
N LEU A 88 -0.60 7.61 -7.24
CA LEU A 88 -0.28 6.22 -7.00
C LEU A 88 -0.41 5.89 -5.52
N SER A 89 -1.23 4.90 -5.21
CA SER A 89 -1.49 4.46 -3.84
C SER A 89 -1.86 2.99 -3.82
N HIS A 90 -1.33 2.24 -2.85
CA HIS A 90 -1.70 0.85 -2.60
C HIS A 90 -1.95 0.62 -1.12
N GLU A 91 -3.12 0.06 -0.82
CA GLU A 91 -3.42 -0.54 0.47
C GLU A 91 -3.04 -2.02 0.46
N PHE A 92 -2.52 -2.49 1.59
CA PHE A 92 -2.28 -3.92 1.82
C PHE A 92 -3.40 -4.46 2.69
N ILE A 93 -4.18 -5.37 2.13
CA ILE A 93 -5.41 -5.87 2.75
C ILE A 93 -5.27 -7.37 3.04
N ILE A 94 -5.63 -7.78 4.25
CA ILE A 94 -5.85 -9.17 4.63
C ILE A 94 -7.33 -9.48 4.48
N LEU A 95 -7.67 -10.59 3.83
CA LEU A 95 -9.07 -11.03 3.73
C LEU A 95 -9.56 -11.50 5.09
N ALA A 96 -10.67 -10.93 5.56
CA ALA A 96 -11.28 -11.29 6.82
C ALA A 96 -12.77 -10.93 6.80
N ASP A 97 -13.64 -11.85 7.17
CA ASP A 97 -15.09 -11.63 7.20
C ASP A 97 -15.50 -10.54 8.20
N THR A 98 -14.67 -10.34 9.22
CA THR A 98 -14.82 -9.28 10.23
C THR A 98 -14.23 -7.93 9.79
N GLY A 99 -13.69 -7.86 8.56
CA GLY A 99 -13.07 -6.65 8.03
C GLY A 99 -14.08 -5.51 7.82
N GLU A 100 -13.57 -4.29 7.83
CA GLU A 100 -14.37 -3.08 7.61
C GLU A 100 -14.50 -2.72 6.14
N SER A 101 -13.46 -2.96 5.35
CA SER A 101 -13.41 -2.59 3.94
C SER A 101 -13.99 -3.69 3.06
N LYS A 102 -14.92 -3.34 2.18
CA LYS A 102 -15.29 -4.23 1.09
C LYS A 102 -14.21 -4.20 0.03
N ILE A 103 -13.90 -5.36 -0.51
CA ILE A 103 -12.87 -5.53 -1.52
C ILE A 103 -13.35 -6.38 -2.69
N TYR A 104 -12.82 -6.08 -3.86
CA TYR A 104 -13.09 -6.78 -5.10
C TYR A 104 -11.76 -7.11 -5.78
N THR A 105 -11.48 -8.39 -5.96
CA THR A 105 -10.18 -8.82 -6.48
C THR A 105 -10.28 -10.07 -7.35
N ASP A 106 -9.31 -10.20 -8.22
CA ASP A 106 -9.02 -11.44 -8.94
C ASP A 106 -8.21 -12.37 -8.03
N LYS A 107 -8.73 -13.57 -7.73
CA LYS A 107 -8.05 -14.51 -6.82
C LYS A 107 -6.65 -14.94 -7.29
N ARG A 108 -6.34 -14.81 -8.59
CA ARG A 108 -5.01 -15.15 -9.13
C ARG A 108 -3.89 -14.22 -8.61
N ILE A 109 -4.26 -13.09 -8.03
CA ILE A 109 -3.28 -12.18 -7.39
C ILE A 109 -2.52 -12.86 -6.24
N PHE A 110 -3.13 -13.86 -5.58
CA PHE A 110 -2.50 -14.62 -4.49
C PHE A 110 -1.37 -15.54 -4.96
N ASP A 111 -1.33 -15.87 -6.26
CA ASP A 111 -0.31 -16.73 -6.84
C ASP A 111 0.97 -15.96 -7.23
N VAL A 112 0.98 -14.65 -7.10
CA VAL A 112 2.14 -13.81 -7.42
C VAL A 112 3.25 -14.03 -6.40
N ASP A 113 4.37 -14.58 -6.83
CA ASP A 113 5.53 -14.82 -5.96
C ASP A 113 6.53 -13.66 -5.99
N SER A 114 6.63 -12.96 -4.87
CA SER A 114 7.59 -11.87 -4.65
C SER A 114 8.92 -12.31 -4.03
N SER A 115 9.07 -13.62 -3.71
CA SER A 115 10.20 -14.12 -2.88
C SER A 115 11.57 -13.92 -3.53
N LYS A 116 11.64 -14.07 -4.86
CA LYS A 116 12.88 -13.99 -5.66
C LYS A 116 13.17 -12.59 -6.22
N THR A 117 12.36 -11.60 -5.89
CA THR A 117 12.53 -10.24 -6.43
C THR A 117 13.82 -9.62 -5.91
N ILE A 118 14.66 -9.15 -6.84
CA ILE A 118 15.90 -8.45 -6.56
C ILE A 118 15.61 -6.97 -6.25
N LEU A 119 16.45 -6.35 -5.43
CA LEU A 119 16.29 -4.96 -4.98
C LEU A 119 16.94 -3.98 -5.98
N ASP A 120 16.48 -3.97 -7.22
CA ASP A 120 16.87 -3.03 -8.29
C ASP A 120 15.63 -2.37 -8.93
N LYS A 121 15.85 -1.28 -9.69
CA LYS A 121 14.76 -0.50 -10.30
C LYS A 121 13.86 -1.33 -11.22
N GLU A 122 14.47 -2.17 -12.05
CA GLU A 122 13.76 -2.96 -13.05
C GLU A 122 12.93 -4.06 -12.41
N SER A 123 13.56 -4.91 -11.58
CA SER A 123 12.89 -6.02 -10.89
C SER A 123 11.75 -5.58 -10.02
N LEU A 124 11.90 -4.47 -9.29
CA LEU A 124 10.85 -3.91 -8.44
C LEU A 124 9.70 -3.33 -9.26
N GLY A 125 10.01 -2.68 -10.37
CA GLY A 125 9.01 -2.15 -11.31
C GLY A 125 8.20 -3.28 -11.95
N VAL A 126 8.85 -4.37 -12.36
CA VAL A 126 8.21 -5.57 -12.90
C VAL A 126 7.30 -6.21 -11.86
N LEU A 127 7.77 -6.38 -10.61
CA LEU A 127 6.95 -6.94 -9.53
C LEU A 127 5.67 -6.15 -9.32
N ARG A 128 5.76 -4.82 -9.16
CA ARG A 128 4.57 -3.98 -8.96
C ARG A 128 3.59 -4.13 -10.12
N LYS A 129 4.09 -4.07 -11.36
CA LYS A 129 3.27 -4.26 -12.56
C LYS A 129 2.64 -5.66 -12.66
N GLN A 130 3.27 -6.71 -12.11
CA GLN A 130 2.67 -8.04 -12.03
C GLN A 130 1.42 -8.04 -11.15
N TYR A 131 1.45 -7.38 -10.00
CA TYR A 131 0.27 -7.20 -9.15
C TYR A 131 -0.80 -6.32 -9.82
N GLU A 132 -0.40 -5.21 -10.44
CA GLU A 132 -1.30 -4.28 -11.12
C GLU A 132 -2.03 -4.86 -12.35
N LYS A 133 -1.59 -6.02 -12.88
CA LYS A 133 -2.31 -6.75 -13.93
C LYS A 133 -3.63 -7.35 -13.47
N PHE A 134 -3.77 -7.60 -12.17
CA PHE A 134 -4.97 -8.16 -11.60
C PHE A 134 -5.86 -7.03 -11.08
N TYR A 135 -7.14 -7.12 -11.41
CA TYR A 135 -8.11 -6.23 -10.80
C TYR A 135 -8.13 -6.47 -9.29
N SER A 136 -7.80 -5.47 -8.52
CA SER A 136 -7.77 -5.55 -7.06
C SER A 136 -7.96 -4.15 -6.48
N VAL A 137 -9.15 -3.89 -5.93
CA VAL A 137 -9.55 -2.55 -5.46
C VAL A 137 -10.42 -2.63 -4.22
N THR A 138 -10.43 -1.54 -3.45
CA THR A 138 -11.40 -1.29 -2.39
C THR A 138 -12.73 -0.78 -2.96
N ASP A 139 -13.79 -0.76 -2.14
CA ASP A 139 -15.14 -0.31 -2.54
C ASP A 139 -15.15 1.09 -3.18
N GLU A 140 -14.25 1.97 -2.73
CA GLU A 140 -14.14 3.35 -3.23
C GLU A 140 -13.74 3.46 -4.71
N LYS A 141 -12.96 2.48 -5.19
CA LYS A 141 -12.51 2.39 -6.59
C LYS A 141 -13.24 1.32 -7.40
N PHE A 142 -14.22 0.67 -6.80
CA PHE A 142 -14.93 -0.42 -7.47
C PHE A 142 -15.74 0.07 -8.68
N ASN A 143 -15.50 -0.54 -9.83
CA ASN A 143 -16.28 -0.38 -11.02
C ASN A 143 -16.79 -1.76 -11.48
N LYS A 144 -18.10 -1.96 -11.42
CA LYS A 144 -18.73 -3.26 -11.73
C LYS A 144 -18.46 -3.71 -13.16
N ASP A 145 -18.62 -2.84 -14.14
CA ASP A 145 -18.48 -3.19 -15.56
C ASP A 145 -17.02 -3.55 -15.89
N GLU A 146 -16.08 -2.81 -15.32
CA GLU A 146 -14.67 -3.11 -15.46
C GLU A 146 -14.30 -4.44 -14.80
N PHE A 147 -14.79 -4.68 -13.59
CA PHE A 147 -14.56 -5.93 -12.86
C PHE A 147 -15.10 -7.14 -13.61
N GLU A 148 -16.34 -7.06 -14.08
CA GLU A 148 -16.98 -8.15 -14.83
C GLU A 148 -16.32 -8.39 -16.19
N LYS A 149 -15.78 -7.37 -16.82
CA LYS A 149 -15.03 -7.46 -18.09
C LYS A 149 -13.63 -8.02 -17.91
N SER A 150 -12.94 -7.64 -16.82
CA SER A 150 -11.53 -7.95 -16.60
C SER A 150 -11.30 -9.31 -15.93
N VAL A 151 -12.27 -9.76 -15.13
CA VAL A 151 -12.14 -10.94 -14.27
C VAL A 151 -13.23 -11.95 -14.61
N ALA A 152 -12.86 -13.15 -15.05
CA ALA A 152 -13.82 -14.22 -15.27
C ALA A 152 -14.48 -14.63 -13.94
N GLU A 153 -15.75 -15.06 -14.01
CA GLU A 153 -16.61 -15.30 -12.85
C GLU A 153 -15.96 -16.22 -11.80
N GLU A 154 -15.31 -17.29 -12.25
CA GLU A 154 -14.63 -18.24 -11.37
C GLU A 154 -13.43 -17.67 -10.61
N TYR A 155 -12.89 -16.51 -11.02
CA TYR A 155 -11.78 -15.82 -10.35
C TYR A 155 -12.22 -14.62 -9.52
N ARG A 156 -13.48 -14.24 -9.55
CA ARG A 156 -13.99 -13.09 -8.81
C ARG A 156 -14.07 -13.37 -7.32
N VAL A 157 -13.47 -12.48 -6.54
CA VAL A 157 -13.60 -12.46 -5.07
C VAL A 157 -14.22 -11.13 -4.67
N ASN A 158 -15.32 -11.21 -3.94
CA ASN A 158 -15.99 -10.09 -3.30
C ASN A 158 -16.19 -10.45 -1.83
N THR A 159 -15.44 -9.80 -0.97
CA THR A 159 -15.43 -10.08 0.47
C THR A 159 -15.05 -8.84 1.27
N LYS A 160 -14.79 -9.02 2.53
CA LYS A 160 -14.29 -7.98 3.42
C LYS A 160 -12.80 -8.18 3.70
N GLY A 161 -12.13 -7.11 4.09
CA GLY A 161 -10.74 -7.14 4.48
C GLY A 161 -10.39 -6.13 5.55
N ILE A 162 -9.18 -6.30 6.09
CA ILE A 162 -8.57 -5.43 7.08
C ILE A 162 -7.35 -4.80 6.45
N GLU A 163 -7.28 -3.47 6.41
CA GLU A 163 -6.09 -2.73 6.01
C GLU A 163 -4.99 -2.91 7.05
N VAL A 164 -3.82 -3.37 6.61
CA VAL A 164 -2.64 -3.60 7.46
C VAL A 164 -1.45 -2.75 7.06
N GLY A 165 -1.52 -2.04 5.97
CA GLY A 165 -0.50 -1.11 5.52
C GLY A 165 -0.94 -0.32 4.31
N HIS A 166 -0.33 0.85 4.12
CA HIS A 166 -0.64 1.75 3.02
C HIS A 166 0.63 2.44 2.52
N ILE A 167 0.75 2.61 1.21
CA ILE A 167 1.83 3.36 0.58
C ILE A 167 1.22 4.44 -0.30
N PHE A 168 1.79 5.65 -0.23
CA PHE A 168 1.38 6.80 -1.02
C PHE A 168 2.58 7.35 -1.80
N TYR A 169 2.35 7.74 -3.04
CA TYR A 169 3.25 8.58 -3.80
C TYR A 169 2.73 10.01 -3.81
N PHE A 170 3.45 10.90 -3.15
CA PHE A 170 3.02 12.30 -2.96
C PHE A 170 3.42 13.23 -4.10
N GLY A 171 4.33 12.78 -4.99
CA GLY A 171 4.96 13.67 -5.94
C GLY A 171 5.68 14.82 -5.22
N ASP A 172 5.53 16.05 -5.71
CA ASP A 172 6.12 17.27 -5.16
C ASP A 172 5.17 18.04 -4.22
N LYS A 173 4.02 17.48 -3.87
CA LYS A 173 2.96 18.17 -3.10
C LYS A 173 3.44 18.77 -1.79
N TYR A 174 4.38 18.11 -1.10
CA TYR A 174 4.91 18.54 0.20
C TYR A 174 6.38 18.97 0.18
N SER A 175 7.02 19.00 -0.99
CA SER A 175 8.44 19.24 -1.18
C SER A 175 8.73 20.32 -2.23
N LYS A 176 8.28 21.53 -1.98
CA LYS A 176 8.67 22.73 -2.76
C LYS A 176 9.89 23.40 -2.15
#